data_7e807d31cf28de895709fc3775acb853
#
_entry.id   7e807d31cf28de895709fc3775acb853
#
_cell.length_a   1.000
_cell.length_b   1.000
_cell.length_c   1.000
_cell.angle_alpha   90.00
_cell.angle_beta   90.00
_cell.angle_gamma   90.00
#
_symmetry.space_group_name_H-M   'P 1'
#
loop_
_entity.id
_entity.type
_entity.pdbx_description
1 polymer ?
#
loop_
_entity_poly.entity_id
_entity_poly.type
_entity_poly.pdbx_seq_one_letter_code
_entity_poly.pdbx_strand_id
1 'polypeptide(L)'
;MDRPLEGLTVLEFSQFLSGPYAGLRLSDLGARVIKIERPDVGDLCRNLYISDTDLGGDSTLFHAINRNKESFAVNLKDSSDLELVKKLISKADIITQNFRPGVIERIGLDYENAKKINPKIVYGTISGYGTEGPWSKLPGQDLLAQSRTGIVWLNGNGGEAPTPMGLAIADILAGHSLVEGILSAVIKRFRTNTGSHVETSLVEALLDFQFEVLTTYFNDGNRKPQRSQYNNAHAYLSAPYGIYKTSDGYVAIAMTPLPQLGELLNLDSIKIL
;
A
#
# COMPACT_ATOMS: atom_id res chain seq x y z
N MET A 1 12.83 1.41 -25.35
CA MET A 1 13.43 0.70 -24.18
C MET A 1 12.48 -0.43 -23.85
N ASP A 2 12.99 -1.64 -23.83
CA ASP A 2 12.22 -2.80 -23.40
C ASP A 2 11.90 -2.64 -21.89
N ARG A 3 10.63 -2.74 -21.53
CA ARG A 3 10.23 -2.63 -20.13
C ARG A 3 10.30 -3.99 -19.47
N PRO A 4 10.65 -4.09 -18.18
CA PRO A 4 10.90 -5.37 -17.50
C PRO A 4 9.74 -6.37 -17.55
N LEU A 5 8.50 -5.89 -17.58
CA LEU A 5 7.30 -6.73 -17.60
C LEU A 5 6.56 -6.71 -18.97
N GLU A 6 7.23 -6.22 -20.01
CA GLU A 6 6.64 -6.23 -21.37
C GLU A 6 6.30 -7.67 -21.77
N GLY A 7 5.10 -7.85 -22.35
CA GLY A 7 4.56 -9.16 -22.72
C GLY A 7 3.77 -9.87 -21.62
N LEU A 8 3.80 -9.41 -20.36
CA LEU A 8 2.97 -9.95 -19.30
C LEU A 8 1.60 -9.26 -19.24
N THR A 9 0.54 -10.05 -19.01
CA THR A 9 -0.83 -9.56 -18.87
C THR A 9 -1.32 -9.75 -17.44
N VAL A 10 -1.84 -8.66 -16.86
CA VAL A 10 -2.43 -8.60 -15.51
C VAL A 10 -3.95 -8.43 -15.64
N LEU A 11 -4.72 -9.25 -14.94
CA LEU A 11 -6.14 -9.03 -14.70
C LEU A 11 -6.32 -8.42 -13.31
N GLU A 12 -6.80 -7.19 -13.25
CA GLU A 12 -6.98 -6.45 -12.01
C GLU A 12 -8.44 -6.42 -11.60
N PHE A 13 -8.77 -7.14 -10.52
CA PHE A 13 -10.12 -7.14 -9.91
C PHE A 13 -10.25 -6.18 -8.73
N SER A 14 -9.23 -5.39 -8.48
CA SER A 14 -9.14 -4.50 -7.34
C SER A 14 -9.91 -3.19 -7.53
N GLN A 15 -10.27 -2.59 -6.39
CA GLN A 15 -11.00 -1.31 -6.32
C GLN A 15 -10.34 -0.36 -5.32
N PHE A 16 -10.71 0.90 -5.35
CA PHE A 16 -10.20 1.97 -4.50
C PHE A 16 -8.70 2.24 -4.73
N LEU A 17 -7.83 1.99 -3.74
CA LEU A 17 -6.45 2.48 -3.79
C LEU A 17 -5.40 1.35 -3.79
N SER A 18 -5.33 0.49 -2.77
CA SER A 18 -4.20 -0.45 -2.58
C SER A 18 -3.94 -1.38 -3.77
N GLY A 19 -4.96 -2.10 -4.21
CA GLY A 19 -4.86 -3.00 -5.35
C GLY A 19 -4.67 -2.25 -6.68
N PRO A 20 -5.46 -1.20 -6.99
CA PRO A 20 -5.23 -0.39 -8.17
C PRO A 20 -3.84 0.27 -8.21
N TYR A 21 -3.28 0.66 -7.08
CA TYR A 21 -1.91 1.15 -7.00
C TYR A 21 -0.88 0.05 -7.36
N ALA A 22 -1.08 -1.18 -6.89
CA ALA A 22 -0.24 -2.31 -7.31
C ALA A 22 -0.32 -2.53 -8.84
N GLY A 23 -1.53 -2.53 -9.41
CA GLY A 23 -1.73 -2.62 -10.86
C GLY A 23 -1.06 -1.49 -11.64
N LEU A 24 -1.12 -0.25 -11.12
CA LEU A 24 -0.39 0.89 -11.69
C LEU A 24 1.12 0.64 -11.73
N ARG A 25 1.71 0.16 -10.64
CA ARG A 25 3.16 -0.12 -10.58
C ARG A 25 3.55 -1.21 -11.59
N LEU A 26 2.74 -2.27 -11.72
CA LEU A 26 2.96 -3.30 -12.73
C LEU A 26 2.86 -2.73 -14.16
N SER A 27 1.90 -1.82 -14.41
CA SER A 27 1.76 -1.12 -15.69
C SER A 27 2.95 -0.19 -16.00
N ASP A 28 3.44 0.56 -15.00
CA ASP A 28 4.63 1.41 -15.14
C ASP A 28 5.88 0.57 -15.51
N LEU A 29 5.95 -0.66 -15.01
CA LEU A 29 7.01 -1.62 -15.35
C LEU A 29 6.82 -2.30 -16.71
N GLY A 30 5.72 -2.04 -17.41
CA GLY A 30 5.47 -2.49 -18.78
C GLY A 30 4.46 -3.61 -18.95
N ALA A 31 3.86 -4.13 -17.87
CA ALA A 31 2.78 -5.11 -18.01
C ALA A 31 1.52 -4.48 -18.63
N ARG A 32 0.82 -5.25 -19.44
CA ARG A 32 -0.52 -4.92 -19.91
C ARG A 32 -1.51 -5.17 -18.77
N VAL A 33 -2.12 -4.13 -18.22
CA VAL A 33 -3.09 -4.24 -17.12
C VAL A 33 -4.50 -4.06 -17.65
N ILE A 34 -5.34 -5.08 -17.48
CA ILE A 34 -6.76 -5.06 -17.83
C ILE A 34 -7.53 -5.00 -16.50
N LYS A 35 -8.13 -3.85 -16.25
CA LYS A 35 -8.97 -3.62 -15.06
C LYS A 35 -10.37 -4.16 -15.32
N ILE A 36 -10.80 -5.09 -14.49
CA ILE A 36 -12.14 -5.67 -14.51
C ILE A 36 -13.08 -4.77 -13.73
N GLU A 37 -14.05 -4.18 -14.41
CA GLU A 37 -14.96 -3.21 -13.83
C GLU A 37 -16.43 -3.66 -13.96
N ARG A 38 -17.29 -3.16 -13.08
CA ARG A 38 -18.73 -3.39 -13.23
C ARG A 38 -19.30 -2.53 -14.36
N PRO A 39 -20.22 -3.06 -15.16
CA PRO A 39 -20.95 -2.23 -16.11
C PRO A 39 -21.60 -1.02 -15.42
N ASP A 40 -21.71 0.08 -16.12
CA ASP A 40 -22.37 1.34 -15.75
C ASP A 40 -21.76 2.10 -14.54
N VAL A 41 -21.14 1.42 -13.61
CA VAL A 41 -20.62 2.00 -12.34
C VAL A 41 -19.09 2.08 -12.32
N GLY A 42 -18.40 1.09 -12.88
CA GLY A 42 -16.95 0.98 -12.84
C GLY A 42 -16.40 0.71 -11.44
N ASP A 43 -15.18 1.14 -11.21
CA ASP A 43 -14.55 1.21 -9.89
C ASP A 43 -15.22 2.32 -9.07
N LEU A 44 -15.51 2.04 -7.81
CA LEU A 44 -16.11 3.03 -6.90
C LEU A 44 -15.22 4.28 -6.72
N CYS A 45 -13.92 4.15 -6.97
CA CYS A 45 -12.97 5.26 -6.93
C CYS A 45 -13.27 6.34 -7.99
N ARG A 46 -13.95 6.02 -9.08
CA ARG A 46 -14.37 7.01 -10.10
C ARG A 46 -15.16 8.17 -9.47
N ASN A 47 -15.99 7.84 -8.47
CA ASN A 47 -16.85 8.78 -7.75
C ASN A 47 -16.28 9.21 -6.37
N LEU A 48 -15.04 8.83 -6.04
CA LEU A 48 -14.39 9.22 -4.79
C LEU A 48 -13.59 10.51 -4.99
N TYR A 49 -14.28 11.63 -4.93
CA TYR A 49 -13.67 12.96 -5.05
C TYR A 49 -12.97 13.34 -3.74
N ILE A 50 -11.67 13.54 -3.80
CA ILE A 50 -10.86 14.11 -2.69
C ILE A 50 -10.70 15.62 -2.80
N SER A 51 -11.21 16.20 -3.88
CA SER A 51 -11.34 17.64 -4.15
C SER A 51 -12.53 17.84 -5.09
N ASP A 52 -12.92 19.08 -5.35
CA ASP A 52 -13.99 19.41 -6.30
C ASP A 52 -13.55 19.31 -7.78
N THR A 53 -12.37 18.75 -8.04
CA THR A 53 -11.85 18.65 -9.40
C THR A 53 -12.37 17.39 -10.09
N ASP A 54 -13.08 17.59 -11.17
CA ASP A 54 -13.56 16.55 -12.09
C ASP A 54 -12.65 16.47 -13.33
N LEU A 55 -12.33 15.25 -13.74
CA LEU A 55 -11.57 14.97 -14.96
C LEU A 55 -12.38 14.05 -15.88
N GLY A 56 -13.21 14.62 -16.72
CA GLY A 56 -14.01 13.87 -17.71
C GLY A 56 -15.07 12.96 -17.09
N GLY A 57 -15.64 13.34 -15.95
CA GLY A 57 -16.67 12.59 -15.22
C GLY A 57 -16.11 11.66 -14.12
N ASP A 58 -14.80 11.62 -13.91
CA ASP A 58 -14.14 10.79 -12.92
C ASP A 58 -13.31 11.60 -11.93
N SER A 59 -13.07 11.05 -10.75
CA SER A 59 -12.23 11.67 -9.72
C SER A 59 -10.75 11.75 -10.13
N THR A 60 -10.05 12.77 -9.63
CA THR A 60 -8.58 12.89 -9.80
C THR A 60 -7.85 11.67 -9.24
N LEU A 61 -8.35 11.07 -8.16
CA LEU A 61 -7.78 9.88 -7.55
C LEU A 61 -7.84 8.68 -8.51
N PHE A 62 -8.99 8.48 -9.19
CA PHE A 62 -9.13 7.42 -10.18
C PHE A 62 -8.08 7.54 -11.28
N HIS A 63 -7.92 8.73 -11.86
CA HIS A 63 -6.93 8.97 -12.91
C HIS A 63 -5.49 8.79 -12.42
N ALA A 64 -5.18 9.19 -11.19
CA ALA A 64 -3.84 9.06 -10.63
C ALA A 64 -3.37 7.61 -10.55
N ILE A 65 -4.27 6.67 -10.22
CA ILE A 65 -3.92 5.26 -9.97
C ILE A 65 -4.28 4.31 -11.10
N ASN A 66 -4.95 4.78 -12.17
CA ASN A 66 -5.40 3.91 -13.26
C ASN A 66 -4.84 4.29 -14.64
N ARG A 67 -3.86 5.20 -14.72
CA ARG A 67 -3.21 5.51 -16.01
C ARG A 67 -2.60 4.26 -16.64
N ASN A 68 -2.59 4.22 -17.97
CA ASN A 68 -2.04 3.12 -18.77
C ASN A 68 -2.75 1.76 -18.59
N LYS A 69 -3.90 1.71 -17.93
CA LYS A 69 -4.72 0.51 -17.83
C LYS A 69 -5.80 0.50 -18.91
N GLU A 70 -6.17 -0.70 -19.34
CA GLU A 70 -7.36 -0.95 -20.15
C GLU A 70 -8.52 -1.28 -19.20
N SER A 71 -9.74 -0.84 -19.54
CA SER A 71 -10.96 -1.19 -18.79
C SER A 71 -11.73 -2.27 -19.54
N PHE A 72 -12.20 -3.28 -18.83
CA PHE A 72 -13.08 -4.32 -19.34
C PHE A 72 -14.30 -4.45 -18.43
N ALA A 73 -15.45 -3.98 -18.91
CA ALA A 73 -16.69 -3.97 -18.16
C ALA A 73 -17.41 -5.32 -18.26
N VAL A 74 -17.62 -5.98 -17.10
CA VAL A 74 -18.32 -7.27 -16.98
C VAL A 74 -19.11 -7.36 -15.69
N ASN A 75 -20.25 -8.03 -15.75
CA ASN A 75 -21.04 -8.37 -14.57
C ASN A 75 -20.63 -9.76 -14.03
N LEU A 76 -19.79 -9.81 -13.02
CA LEU A 76 -19.30 -11.07 -12.43
C LEU A 76 -20.41 -11.93 -11.79
N LYS A 77 -21.67 -11.46 -11.75
CA LYS A 77 -22.84 -12.25 -11.35
C LYS A 77 -23.56 -12.89 -12.54
N ASP A 78 -23.23 -12.48 -13.75
CA ASP A 78 -23.75 -13.09 -14.97
C ASP A 78 -22.85 -14.24 -15.40
N SER A 79 -23.44 -15.39 -15.73
CA SER A 79 -22.69 -16.61 -16.07
C SER A 79 -21.93 -16.49 -17.39
N SER A 80 -22.49 -15.78 -18.38
CA SER A 80 -21.82 -15.59 -19.67
C SER A 80 -20.59 -14.69 -19.54
N ASP A 81 -20.71 -13.61 -18.79
CA ASP A 81 -19.61 -12.70 -18.49
C ASP A 81 -18.52 -13.40 -17.66
N LEU A 82 -18.92 -14.21 -16.68
CA LEU A 82 -17.99 -15.00 -15.86
C LEU A 82 -17.16 -15.97 -16.72
N GLU A 83 -17.78 -16.62 -17.73
CA GLU A 83 -17.06 -17.49 -18.66
C GLU A 83 -16.07 -16.71 -19.55
N LEU A 84 -16.37 -15.46 -19.93
CA LEU A 84 -15.41 -14.60 -20.62
C LEU A 84 -14.21 -14.28 -19.74
N VAL A 85 -14.45 -13.97 -18.47
CA VAL A 85 -13.37 -13.72 -17.48
C VAL A 85 -12.50 -14.96 -17.29
N LYS A 86 -13.09 -16.15 -17.20
CA LYS A 86 -12.31 -17.42 -17.11
C LYS A 86 -11.44 -17.65 -18.35
N LYS A 87 -11.92 -17.29 -19.55
CA LYS A 87 -11.10 -17.32 -20.77
C LYS A 87 -9.95 -16.32 -20.72
N LEU A 88 -10.12 -15.15 -20.11
CA LEU A 88 -9.02 -14.22 -19.88
C LEU A 88 -8.00 -14.78 -18.88
N ILE A 89 -8.45 -15.39 -17.78
CA ILE A 89 -7.57 -16.04 -16.77
C ILE A 89 -6.67 -17.10 -17.42
N SER A 90 -7.20 -17.87 -18.37
CA SER A 90 -6.38 -18.90 -19.07
C SER A 90 -5.21 -18.33 -19.86
N LYS A 91 -5.24 -17.03 -20.18
CA LYS A 91 -4.21 -16.32 -20.97
C LYS A 91 -3.43 -15.29 -20.15
N ALA A 92 -3.88 -14.99 -18.94
CA ALA A 92 -3.24 -14.02 -18.06
C ALA A 92 -2.00 -14.59 -17.37
N ASP A 93 -1.08 -13.73 -17.02
CA ASP A 93 0.11 -14.05 -16.25
C ASP A 93 -0.09 -13.79 -14.77
N ILE A 94 -0.82 -12.73 -14.46
CA ILE A 94 -0.99 -12.22 -13.10
C ILE A 94 -2.47 -11.88 -12.89
N ILE A 95 -2.97 -12.16 -11.69
CA ILE A 95 -4.24 -11.64 -11.17
C ILE A 95 -3.94 -10.83 -9.93
N THR A 96 -4.63 -9.69 -9.76
CA THR A 96 -4.62 -8.91 -8.51
C THR A 96 -6.05 -8.65 -8.04
N GLN A 97 -6.29 -8.73 -6.72
CA GLN A 97 -7.57 -8.44 -6.13
C GLN A 97 -7.43 -7.88 -4.70
N ASN A 98 -8.40 -7.06 -4.28
CA ASN A 98 -8.52 -6.56 -2.91
C ASN A 98 -9.97 -6.55 -2.42
N PHE A 99 -10.78 -7.50 -2.86
CA PHE A 99 -12.16 -7.64 -2.38
C PHE A 99 -12.18 -8.00 -0.89
N ARG A 100 -13.29 -7.67 -0.25
CA ARG A 100 -13.54 -8.13 1.12
C ARG A 100 -13.51 -9.66 1.18
N PRO A 101 -13.00 -10.24 2.28
CA PRO A 101 -12.91 -11.69 2.44
C PRO A 101 -14.24 -12.40 2.12
N GLY A 102 -14.17 -13.50 1.41
CA GLY A 102 -15.31 -14.30 0.97
C GLY A 102 -16.03 -13.79 -0.29
N VAL A 103 -15.67 -12.65 -0.85
CA VAL A 103 -16.32 -12.13 -2.07
C VAL A 103 -15.81 -12.86 -3.30
N ILE A 104 -14.50 -12.93 -3.50
CA ILE A 104 -13.88 -13.54 -4.68
C ILE A 104 -14.12 -15.06 -4.70
N GLU A 105 -14.17 -15.69 -3.54
CA GLU A 105 -14.47 -17.12 -3.37
C GLU A 105 -15.90 -17.44 -3.80
N ARG A 106 -16.89 -16.61 -3.40
CA ARG A 106 -18.29 -16.78 -3.82
C ARG A 106 -18.49 -16.60 -5.33
N ILE A 107 -17.64 -15.82 -5.97
CA ILE A 107 -17.65 -15.64 -7.42
C ILE A 107 -16.97 -16.82 -8.13
N GLY A 108 -16.14 -17.59 -7.42
CA GLY A 108 -15.37 -18.71 -7.96
C GLY A 108 -14.14 -18.27 -8.77
N LEU A 109 -13.57 -17.12 -8.43
CA LEU A 109 -12.37 -16.56 -9.04
C LEU A 109 -11.20 -16.43 -8.06
N ASP A 110 -11.28 -17.09 -6.90
CA ASP A 110 -10.19 -17.21 -5.94
C ASP A 110 -8.98 -17.96 -6.53
N TYR A 111 -7.87 -17.92 -5.80
CA TYR A 111 -6.62 -18.55 -6.26
C TYR A 111 -6.77 -20.03 -6.64
N GLU A 112 -7.46 -20.82 -5.82
CA GLU A 112 -7.60 -22.26 -6.09
C GLU A 112 -8.41 -22.54 -7.36
N ASN A 113 -9.42 -21.74 -7.65
CA ASN A 113 -10.19 -21.85 -8.89
C ASN A 113 -9.42 -21.27 -10.09
N ALA A 114 -8.74 -20.15 -9.94
CA ALA A 114 -7.91 -19.57 -10.99
C ALA A 114 -6.75 -20.51 -11.37
N LYS A 115 -6.11 -21.17 -10.39
CA LYS A 115 -5.05 -22.14 -10.58
C LYS A 115 -5.50 -23.40 -11.36
N LYS A 116 -6.75 -23.83 -11.19
CA LYS A 116 -7.31 -24.94 -12.00
C LYS A 116 -7.42 -24.56 -13.48
N ILE A 117 -7.70 -23.29 -13.77
CA ILE A 117 -7.79 -22.75 -15.14
C ILE A 117 -6.39 -22.53 -15.72
N ASN A 118 -5.49 -21.94 -14.92
CA ASN A 118 -4.12 -21.62 -15.31
C ASN A 118 -3.14 -21.95 -14.18
N PRO A 119 -2.51 -23.14 -14.21
CA PRO A 119 -1.57 -23.57 -13.17
C PRO A 119 -0.32 -22.69 -13.00
N LYS A 120 -0.07 -21.78 -13.96
CA LYS A 120 1.07 -20.87 -13.94
C LYS A 120 0.71 -19.48 -13.44
N ILE A 121 -0.55 -19.26 -13.07
CA ILE A 121 -1.02 -17.93 -12.64
C ILE A 121 -0.30 -17.46 -11.38
N VAL A 122 0.19 -16.23 -11.38
CA VAL A 122 0.63 -15.53 -10.19
C VAL A 122 -0.58 -14.74 -9.67
N TYR A 123 -1.02 -15.02 -8.46
CA TYR A 123 -2.24 -14.46 -7.91
C TYR A 123 -1.92 -13.59 -6.71
N GLY A 124 -2.23 -12.29 -6.78
CA GLY A 124 -1.97 -11.31 -5.75
C GLY A 124 -3.24 -10.91 -4.98
N THR A 125 -3.18 -10.96 -3.66
CA THR A 125 -4.28 -10.59 -2.76
C THR A 125 -3.84 -9.52 -1.77
N ILE A 126 -4.63 -8.45 -1.63
CA ILE A 126 -4.51 -7.50 -0.53
C ILE A 126 -5.76 -7.59 0.34
N SER A 127 -5.56 -7.79 1.63
CA SER A 127 -6.62 -7.74 2.65
C SER A 127 -6.38 -6.59 3.64
N GLY A 128 -7.36 -6.33 4.52
CA GLY A 128 -7.15 -5.34 5.59
C GLY A 128 -6.23 -5.84 6.69
N TYR A 129 -6.39 -7.11 7.09
CA TYR A 129 -5.81 -7.65 8.32
C TYR A 129 -5.22 -9.06 8.18
N GLY A 130 -5.00 -9.55 6.97
CA GLY A 130 -4.57 -10.92 6.73
C GLY A 130 -5.73 -11.91 6.70
N THR A 131 -5.39 -13.19 6.51
CA THR A 131 -6.35 -14.29 6.38
C THR A 131 -6.68 -14.97 7.70
N GLU A 132 -5.88 -14.72 8.74
CA GLU A 132 -5.99 -15.33 10.07
C GLU A 132 -6.21 -14.28 11.16
N GLY A 133 -6.58 -14.74 12.36
CA GLY A 133 -6.77 -13.92 13.53
C GLY A 133 -8.15 -13.26 13.64
N PRO A 134 -8.40 -12.54 14.75
CA PRO A 134 -9.74 -12.05 15.11
C PRO A 134 -10.27 -10.95 14.17
N TRP A 135 -9.40 -10.33 13.39
CA TRP A 135 -9.76 -9.23 12.48
C TRP A 135 -9.86 -9.64 11.02
N SER A 136 -9.53 -10.88 10.68
CA SER A 136 -9.47 -11.37 9.29
C SER A 136 -10.74 -11.11 8.47
N LYS A 137 -11.92 -11.08 9.12
CA LYS A 137 -13.22 -10.84 8.47
C LYS A 137 -13.68 -9.37 8.50
N LEU A 138 -12.93 -8.50 9.16
CA LEU A 138 -13.30 -7.08 9.27
C LEU A 138 -12.93 -6.32 7.98
N PRO A 139 -13.70 -5.28 7.62
CA PRO A 139 -13.34 -4.42 6.50
C PRO A 139 -12.07 -3.63 6.83
N GLY A 140 -11.08 -3.71 5.96
CA GLY A 140 -9.86 -2.91 6.03
C GLY A 140 -10.08 -1.52 5.45
N GLN A 141 -9.55 -0.52 6.15
CA GLN A 141 -9.43 0.86 5.66
C GLN A 141 -8.11 1.43 6.16
N ASP A 142 -7.51 2.33 5.39
CA ASP A 142 -6.19 2.90 5.68
C ASP A 142 -6.10 3.46 7.11
N LEU A 143 -6.98 4.38 7.49
CA LEU A 143 -6.96 5.00 8.83
C LEU A 143 -7.13 3.98 9.96
N LEU A 144 -7.95 2.94 9.75
CA LEU A 144 -8.12 1.88 10.74
C LEU A 144 -6.86 1.01 10.87
N ALA A 145 -6.18 0.73 9.77
CA ALA A 145 -4.91 0.03 9.78
C ALA A 145 -3.82 0.87 10.48
N GLN A 146 -3.71 2.17 10.15
CA GLN A 146 -2.83 3.09 10.86
C GLN A 146 -3.08 3.10 12.38
N SER A 147 -4.34 3.15 12.79
CA SER A 147 -4.72 3.18 14.20
C SER A 147 -4.38 1.87 14.92
N ARG A 148 -4.62 0.73 14.28
CA ARG A 148 -4.39 -0.61 14.86
C ARG A 148 -2.90 -0.98 14.96
N THR A 149 -2.09 -0.50 14.06
CA THR A 149 -0.63 -0.72 14.08
C THR A 149 0.12 0.24 15.00
N GLY A 150 -0.56 1.30 15.47
CA GLY A 150 0.03 2.28 16.36
C GLY A 150 0.91 3.33 15.69
N ILE A 151 1.05 3.34 14.37
CA ILE A 151 1.85 4.36 13.66
C ILE A 151 1.38 5.78 13.96
N VAL A 152 0.09 5.97 14.19
CA VAL A 152 -0.50 7.26 14.59
C VAL A 152 0.06 7.79 15.92
N TRP A 153 0.62 6.90 16.76
CA TRP A 153 1.26 7.29 18.01
C TRP A 153 2.66 7.84 17.80
N LEU A 154 3.32 7.50 16.71
CA LEU A 154 4.69 7.95 16.42
C LEU A 154 4.73 9.37 15.88
N ASN A 155 3.61 9.89 15.39
CA ASN A 155 3.47 11.24 14.83
C ASN A 155 2.99 12.25 15.89
N GLY A 156 3.29 13.53 15.66
CA GLY A 156 2.92 14.63 16.57
C GLY A 156 3.80 14.69 17.82
N ASN A 157 3.56 15.69 18.63
CA ASN A 157 4.34 15.97 19.84
C ASN A 157 3.87 15.15 21.07
N GLY A 158 4.72 15.03 22.06
CA GLY A 158 4.36 14.46 23.36
C GLY A 158 3.21 15.26 24.00
N GLY A 159 2.23 14.57 24.58
CA GLY A 159 1.04 15.22 25.17
C GLY A 159 -0.09 15.54 24.19
N GLU A 160 0.16 15.50 22.88
CA GLU A 160 -0.89 15.65 21.85
C GLU A 160 -1.61 14.31 21.57
N ALA A 161 -2.79 14.40 20.96
CA ALA A 161 -3.51 13.22 20.48
C ALA A 161 -2.68 12.46 19.43
N PRO A 162 -2.92 11.13 19.25
CA PRO A 162 -2.36 10.39 18.14
C PRO A 162 -2.71 11.06 16.81
N THR A 163 -1.72 11.23 15.94
CA THR A 163 -1.87 11.96 14.68
C THR A 163 -1.66 11.00 13.50
N PRO A 164 -2.65 10.76 12.65
CA PRO A 164 -2.47 9.93 11.47
C PRO A 164 -1.52 10.58 10.46
N MET A 165 -0.92 9.80 9.61
CA MET A 165 -0.24 10.32 8.43
C MET A 165 -1.29 10.92 7.48
N GLY A 166 -0.97 12.07 6.90
CA GLY A 166 -1.86 12.78 6.00
C GLY A 166 -1.98 12.17 4.59
N LEU A 167 -1.62 10.89 4.45
CA LEU A 167 -1.64 10.13 3.21
C LEU A 167 -2.24 8.75 3.49
N ALA A 168 -2.77 8.08 2.45
CA ALA A 168 -3.22 6.70 2.51
C ALA A 168 -2.01 5.73 2.50
N ILE A 169 -1.19 5.80 3.54
CA ILE A 169 0.11 5.15 3.62
C ILE A 169 -0.01 3.62 3.70
N ALA A 170 -1.04 3.10 4.38
CA ALA A 170 -1.27 1.67 4.47
C ALA A 170 -1.60 1.07 3.09
N ASP A 171 -2.46 1.72 2.33
CA ASP A 171 -2.82 1.30 0.98
C ASP A 171 -1.62 1.32 0.03
N ILE A 172 -0.82 2.37 0.08
CA ILE A 172 0.36 2.54 -0.78
C ILE A 172 1.41 1.47 -0.46
N LEU A 173 1.73 1.26 0.82
CA LEU A 173 2.71 0.27 1.25
C LEU A 173 2.25 -1.16 0.94
N ALA A 174 0.98 -1.50 1.20
CA ALA A 174 0.43 -2.81 0.84
C ALA A 174 0.48 -3.05 -0.68
N GLY A 175 0.20 -2.01 -1.49
CA GLY A 175 0.36 -2.09 -2.94
C GLY A 175 1.81 -2.35 -3.36
N HIS A 176 2.79 -1.70 -2.74
CA HIS A 176 4.22 -1.97 -2.97
C HIS A 176 4.62 -3.38 -2.56
N SER A 177 4.25 -3.82 -1.36
CA SER A 177 4.56 -5.17 -0.86
C SER A 177 3.96 -6.24 -1.77
N LEU A 178 2.73 -6.03 -2.28
CA LEU A 178 2.13 -6.93 -3.25
C LEU A 178 2.94 -7.01 -4.54
N VAL A 179 3.40 -5.88 -5.08
CA VAL A 179 4.22 -5.85 -6.31
C VAL A 179 5.53 -6.59 -6.10
N GLU A 180 6.22 -6.37 -4.98
CA GLU A 180 7.46 -7.09 -4.64
C GLU A 180 7.24 -8.61 -4.61
N GLY A 181 6.19 -9.07 -3.93
CA GLY A 181 5.82 -10.47 -3.88
C GLY A 181 5.46 -11.03 -5.26
N ILE A 182 4.71 -10.29 -6.08
CA ILE A 182 4.38 -10.68 -7.45
C ILE A 182 5.63 -10.81 -8.32
N LEU A 183 6.56 -9.86 -8.27
CA LEU A 183 7.82 -9.94 -9.02
C LEU A 183 8.65 -11.16 -8.61
N SER A 184 8.74 -11.44 -7.31
CA SER A 184 9.39 -12.64 -6.78
C SER A 184 8.71 -13.92 -7.26
N ALA A 185 7.38 -13.96 -7.30
CA ALA A 185 6.59 -15.08 -7.80
C ALA A 185 6.74 -15.26 -9.32
N VAL A 186 6.83 -14.19 -10.09
CA VAL A 186 7.11 -14.22 -11.55
C VAL A 186 8.50 -14.81 -11.80
N ILE A 187 9.53 -14.38 -11.07
CA ILE A 187 10.88 -14.96 -11.16
C ILE A 187 10.86 -16.47 -10.82
N LYS A 188 10.16 -16.86 -9.74
CA LYS A 188 9.97 -18.27 -9.40
C LYS A 188 9.28 -19.03 -10.54
N ARG A 189 8.22 -18.48 -11.13
CA ARG A 189 7.50 -19.10 -12.25
C ARG A 189 8.41 -19.36 -13.45
N PHE A 190 9.28 -18.44 -13.82
CA PHE A 190 10.25 -18.66 -14.90
C PHE A 190 11.20 -19.82 -14.63
N ARG A 191 11.54 -20.09 -13.36
CA ARG A 191 12.43 -21.17 -12.96
C ARG A 191 11.71 -22.53 -12.81
N THR A 192 10.45 -22.52 -12.33
CA THR A 192 9.73 -23.73 -11.92
C THR A 192 8.54 -24.09 -12.82
N ASN A 193 8.16 -23.18 -13.71
CA ASN A 193 6.98 -23.27 -14.56
C ASN A 193 5.65 -23.43 -13.77
N THR A 194 5.62 -22.98 -12.51
CA THR A 194 4.44 -23.02 -11.61
C THR A 194 4.08 -21.63 -11.11
N GLY A 195 2.77 -21.36 -10.95
CA GLY A 195 2.26 -20.15 -10.35
C GLY A 195 2.46 -20.08 -8.84
N SER A 196 1.98 -19.00 -8.23
CA SER A 196 2.03 -18.78 -6.77
C SER A 196 0.88 -17.90 -6.32
N HIS A 197 0.44 -18.09 -5.08
CA HIS A 197 -0.37 -17.10 -4.37
C HIS A 197 0.53 -16.18 -3.56
N VAL A 198 0.31 -14.89 -3.69
CA VAL A 198 1.00 -13.81 -2.96
C VAL A 198 -0.06 -13.07 -2.15
N GLU A 199 0.09 -13.02 -0.86
CA GLU A 199 -0.84 -12.36 0.04
C GLU A 199 -0.12 -11.30 0.86
N THR A 200 -0.78 -10.19 1.09
CA THR A 200 -0.37 -9.13 2.01
C THR A 200 -1.61 -8.45 2.60
N SER A 201 -1.38 -7.66 3.64
CA SER A 201 -2.45 -6.86 4.24
C SER A 201 -1.97 -5.44 4.55
N LEU A 202 -2.94 -4.54 4.76
CA LEU A 202 -2.65 -3.16 5.17
C LEU A 202 -1.88 -3.13 6.49
N VAL A 203 -2.26 -4.01 7.42
CA VAL A 203 -1.60 -4.09 8.75
C VAL A 203 -0.20 -4.66 8.65
N GLU A 204 0.02 -5.73 7.89
CA GLU A 204 1.36 -6.33 7.70
C GLU A 204 2.31 -5.32 7.06
N ALA A 205 1.89 -4.62 6.02
CA ALA A 205 2.70 -3.59 5.36
C ALA A 205 3.08 -2.44 6.31
N LEU A 206 2.15 -2.02 7.19
CA LEU A 206 2.46 -1.00 8.20
C LEU A 206 3.34 -1.51 9.35
N LEU A 207 3.22 -2.78 9.73
CA LEU A 207 4.12 -3.38 10.74
C LEU A 207 5.54 -3.51 10.18
N ASP A 208 5.67 -3.93 8.93
CA ASP A 208 6.96 -3.95 8.23
C ASP A 208 7.57 -2.54 8.15
N PHE A 209 6.79 -1.54 7.79
CA PHE A 209 7.23 -0.14 7.75
C PHE A 209 7.74 0.40 9.10
N GLN A 210 7.27 -0.17 10.21
CA GLN A 210 7.66 0.19 11.58
C GLN A 210 8.73 -0.75 12.16
N PHE A 211 9.44 -1.52 11.34
CA PHE A 211 10.32 -2.61 11.79
C PHE A 211 11.33 -2.16 12.85
N GLU A 212 11.96 -0.98 12.73
CA GLU A 212 12.95 -0.49 13.71
C GLU A 212 12.33 -0.14 15.06
N VAL A 213 11.15 0.51 15.04
CA VAL A 213 10.42 0.87 16.26
C VAL A 213 9.94 -0.39 16.99
N LEU A 214 9.39 -1.35 16.26
CA LEU A 214 8.94 -2.63 16.82
C LEU A 214 10.11 -3.46 17.33
N THR A 215 11.23 -3.52 16.60
CA THR A 215 12.45 -4.21 17.07
C THR A 215 12.96 -3.60 18.36
N THR A 216 13.01 -2.28 18.45
CA THR A 216 13.41 -1.58 19.67
C THR A 216 12.46 -1.88 20.83
N TYR A 217 11.14 -1.73 20.60
CA TYR A 217 10.11 -1.97 21.60
C TYR A 217 10.18 -3.39 22.20
N PHE A 218 10.33 -4.41 21.37
CA PHE A 218 10.40 -5.80 21.85
C PHE A 218 11.70 -6.14 22.59
N ASN A 219 12.76 -5.34 22.43
CA ASN A 219 14.06 -5.61 23.05
C ASN A 219 14.44 -4.66 24.20
N ASP A 220 13.65 -3.61 24.45
CA ASP A 220 13.90 -2.66 25.53
C ASP A 220 12.99 -2.83 26.77
N GLY A 221 12.40 -4.00 26.92
CA GLY A 221 11.46 -4.32 27.99
C GLY A 221 10.02 -3.87 27.70
N ASN A 222 9.65 -3.75 26.45
CA ASN A 222 8.34 -3.32 25.97
C ASN A 222 7.96 -1.90 26.44
N ARG A 223 8.93 -1.03 26.57
CA ARG A 223 8.68 0.37 26.91
C ARG A 223 8.05 1.09 25.74
N LYS A 224 6.90 1.71 26.01
CA LYS A 224 6.18 2.47 24.97
C LYS A 224 7.07 3.59 24.44
N PRO A 225 7.21 3.74 23.09
CA PRO A 225 7.94 4.84 22.48
C PRO A 225 7.43 6.19 22.99
N GLN A 226 8.34 7.08 23.37
CA GLN A 226 8.00 8.39 23.89
C GLN A 226 8.29 9.44 22.85
N ARG A 227 7.27 10.18 22.47
CA ARG A 227 7.41 11.36 21.60
C ARG A 227 8.04 12.50 22.39
N SER A 228 8.95 13.24 21.75
CA SER A 228 9.44 14.51 22.29
C SER A 228 8.29 15.49 22.51
N GLN A 229 8.36 16.29 23.58
CA GLN A 229 7.30 17.23 23.92
C GLN A 229 7.13 18.32 22.85
N TYR A 230 8.22 18.68 22.16
CA TYR A 230 8.24 19.67 21.10
C TYR A 230 9.01 19.15 19.91
N ASN A 231 8.56 19.48 18.70
CA ASN A 231 9.25 19.21 17.43
C ASN A 231 9.62 17.75 17.24
N ASN A 232 8.77 16.83 17.70
CA ASN A 232 9.01 15.40 17.59
C ASN A 232 9.07 14.98 16.12
N ALA A 233 10.17 14.35 15.73
CA ALA A 233 10.33 13.75 14.39
C ALA A 233 10.59 12.25 14.45
N HIS A 234 11.08 11.73 15.61
CA HIS A 234 11.33 10.30 15.80
C HIS A 234 11.28 9.94 17.29
N ALA A 235 10.56 8.85 17.63
CA ALA A 235 10.29 8.49 19.02
C ALA A 235 11.50 8.00 19.83
N TYR A 236 12.61 7.65 19.16
CA TYR A 236 13.84 7.14 19.80
C TYR A 236 15.08 8.01 19.57
N LEU A 237 14.98 9.07 18.79
CA LEU A 237 16.11 9.99 18.55
C LEU A 237 16.01 11.20 19.48
N SER A 238 17.13 11.55 20.09
CA SER A 238 17.23 12.71 21.00
C SER A 238 17.18 14.03 20.22
N ALA A 239 16.67 15.08 20.86
CA ALA A 239 16.78 16.43 20.35
C ALA A 239 18.27 16.88 20.27
N PRO A 240 18.62 17.75 19.31
CA PRO A 240 17.80 18.35 18.28
C PRO A 240 17.61 17.45 17.06
N TYR A 241 16.46 16.83 16.93
CA TYR A 241 16.05 16.08 15.75
C TYR A 241 14.58 16.44 15.44
N GLY A 242 14.34 17.32 14.49
CA GLY A 242 12.99 17.80 14.23
C GLY A 242 12.90 19.01 13.31
N ILE A 243 11.71 19.60 13.26
CA ILE A 243 11.41 20.81 12.49
C ILE A 243 11.30 22.00 13.44
N TYR A 244 12.11 23.01 13.24
CA TYR A 244 12.21 24.18 14.11
C TYR A 244 11.79 25.45 13.37
N LYS A 245 11.09 26.32 14.07
CA LYS A 245 10.64 27.62 13.53
C LYS A 245 11.83 28.59 13.41
N THR A 246 11.91 29.30 12.28
CA THR A 246 12.83 30.43 12.06
C THR A 246 12.05 31.74 12.00
N SER A 247 12.73 32.85 11.73
CA SER A 247 12.09 34.16 11.58
C SER A 247 11.16 34.25 10.38
N ASP A 248 11.44 33.47 9.34
CA ASP A 248 10.79 33.53 8.03
C ASP A 248 10.23 32.19 7.53
N GLY A 249 10.34 31.13 8.37
CA GLY A 249 9.87 29.79 7.97
C GLY A 249 10.23 28.70 8.96
N TYR A 250 10.78 27.61 8.46
CA TYR A 250 11.15 26.43 9.24
C TYR A 250 12.47 25.85 8.73
N VAL A 251 13.22 25.24 9.64
CA VAL A 251 14.44 24.47 9.34
C VAL A 251 14.33 23.07 9.92
N ALA A 252 14.78 22.07 9.16
CA ALA A 252 14.95 20.71 9.65
C ALA A 252 16.36 20.54 10.24
N ILE A 253 16.45 19.99 11.45
CA ILE A 253 17.72 19.63 12.09
C ILE A 253 17.72 18.12 12.29
N ALA A 254 18.79 17.45 11.81
CA ALA A 254 18.92 16.01 11.89
C ALA A 254 20.38 15.62 12.18
N MET A 255 20.60 14.82 13.23
CA MET A 255 21.87 14.15 13.58
C MET A 255 23.13 15.05 13.52
N THR A 256 22.98 16.33 13.76
CA THR A 256 24.10 17.28 13.80
C THR A 256 24.74 17.26 15.17
N PRO A 257 26.08 17.11 15.30
CA PRO A 257 26.76 17.23 16.58
C PRO A 257 26.49 18.60 17.24
N LEU A 258 26.20 18.60 18.53
CA LEU A 258 25.83 19.82 19.26
C LEU A 258 26.89 20.94 19.14
N PRO A 259 28.22 20.66 19.24
CA PRO A 259 29.23 21.72 19.03
C PRO A 259 29.14 22.37 17.66
N GLN A 260 29.01 21.57 16.60
CA GLN A 260 28.87 22.09 15.23
C GLN A 260 27.57 22.90 15.06
N LEU A 261 26.47 22.45 15.63
CA LEU A 261 25.23 23.21 15.63
C LEU A 261 25.38 24.54 16.38
N GLY A 262 26.06 24.51 17.52
CA GLY A 262 26.40 25.72 18.30
C GLY A 262 27.20 26.72 17.52
N GLU A 263 28.18 26.28 16.73
CA GLU A 263 28.94 27.15 15.83
C GLU A 263 28.06 27.77 14.76
N LEU A 264 27.28 26.95 14.06
CA LEU A 264 26.40 27.40 12.97
C LEU A 264 25.32 28.39 13.44
N LEU A 265 24.78 28.19 14.63
CA LEU A 265 23.74 29.04 15.22
C LEU A 265 24.28 30.18 16.09
N ASN A 266 25.59 30.24 16.28
CA ASN A 266 26.24 31.24 17.15
C ASN A 266 25.77 31.13 18.62
N LEU A 267 25.56 29.90 19.12
CA LEU A 267 25.06 29.61 20.45
C LEU A 267 26.16 28.96 21.33
N ASP A 268 26.83 29.78 22.15
CA ASP A 268 27.93 29.30 22.99
C ASP A 268 27.48 28.24 24.00
N SER A 269 26.24 28.27 24.44
CA SER A 269 25.68 27.31 25.41
C SER A 269 25.66 25.85 24.93
N ILE A 270 25.68 25.60 23.63
CA ILE A 270 25.69 24.25 23.07
C ILE A 270 27.00 23.90 22.34
N LYS A 271 27.97 24.81 22.26
CA LYS A 271 29.29 24.53 21.70
C LYS A 271 30.14 23.62 22.61
N ILE A 272 29.83 23.58 23.89
CA ILE A 272 30.60 22.90 24.92
C ILE A 272 29.92 21.61 25.44
N LEU A 273 28.79 21.23 24.84
CA LEU A 273 28.10 19.96 25.08
C LEU A 273 28.57 18.88 24.11
#